data_ebed88f37fe34e0749dba003f66aa21a
#
_entry.id   ebed88f37fe34e0749dba003f66aa21a
#
_cell.length_a   1.000
_cell.length_b   1.000
_cell.length_c   1.000
_cell.angle_alpha   90.00
_cell.angle_beta   90.00
_cell.angle_gamma   90.00
#
_symmetry.space_group_name_H-M   'P 1'
#
loop_
_entity.id
_entity.type
_entity.pdbx_description
1 polymer ?
#
loop_
_entity_poly.entity_id
_entity_poly.type
_entity_poly.pdbx_seq_one_letter_code
_entity_poly.pdbx_strand_id
1 'polypeptide(L)'
;MKRALVVWGGLELHEPEVGAHVVRQLLEQDGFAVTVTGDYAALGAEGVGDYDLIVPQITGGELDRETSIRFCAAIEAGTGLAAFHHGLATSFQSNARIRFLAGCTFATHPGDISTYRGDPKVLHDPIMAGSAPFEHTSEQYYMHVDPSVEVLATTTFSGEHAAWKRNVQMPVVFKSTYGKARLFYTALGHKPAELDKPEIRTILHRGLLWAAR
;
A
#
# COMPACT_ATOMS: atom_id res chain seq x y z
N MET A 1 -20.41 -7.52 -10.91
CA MET A 1 -19.96 -6.29 -10.24
C MET A 1 -18.80 -6.70 -9.34
N LYS A 2 -17.61 -6.09 -9.51
CA LYS A 2 -16.45 -6.37 -8.66
C LYS A 2 -16.68 -5.90 -7.22
N ARG A 3 -16.07 -6.61 -6.27
CA ARG A 3 -16.21 -6.32 -4.83
C ARG A 3 -14.86 -5.99 -4.21
N ALA A 4 -14.80 -4.94 -3.39
CA ALA A 4 -13.61 -4.60 -2.64
C ALA A 4 -13.90 -4.52 -1.14
N LEU A 5 -12.92 -4.95 -0.33
CA LEU A 5 -12.93 -4.81 1.13
C LEU A 5 -11.81 -3.84 1.53
N VAL A 6 -12.15 -2.76 2.19
CA VAL A 6 -11.21 -1.81 2.78
C VAL A 6 -11.28 -1.93 4.29
N VAL A 7 -10.17 -2.30 4.92
CA VAL A 7 -10.08 -2.44 6.38
C VAL A 7 -9.12 -1.39 6.90
N TRP A 8 -9.60 -0.52 7.80
CA TRP A 8 -8.82 0.60 8.30
C TRP A 8 -8.60 0.54 9.81
N GLY A 9 -7.57 1.22 10.32
CA GLY A 9 -7.36 1.36 11.75
C GLY A 9 -5.92 1.69 12.16
N GLY A 10 -5.68 1.65 13.46
CA GLY A 10 -4.39 1.94 14.07
C GLY A 10 -4.22 3.41 14.40
N LEU A 11 -3.09 4.01 14.01
CA LEU A 11 -2.71 5.36 14.44
C LEU A 11 -3.63 6.44 13.84
N GLU A 12 -4.38 7.15 14.70
CA GLU A 12 -5.32 8.21 14.29
C GLU A 12 -4.63 9.37 13.54
N LEU A 13 -3.34 9.61 13.80
CA LEU A 13 -2.56 10.62 13.09
C LEU A 13 -2.56 10.40 11.57
N HIS A 14 -2.70 9.17 11.10
CA HIS A 14 -2.80 8.85 9.68
C HIS A 14 -4.20 9.06 9.10
N GLU A 15 -5.21 9.36 9.91
CA GLU A 15 -6.61 9.51 9.50
C GLU A 15 -7.10 8.32 8.66
N PRO A 16 -6.92 7.06 9.16
CA PRO A 16 -7.07 5.87 8.33
C PRO A 16 -8.50 5.68 7.81
N GLU A 17 -9.51 6.09 8.56
CA GLU A 17 -10.92 6.04 8.12
C GLU A 17 -11.15 6.96 6.93
N VAL A 18 -10.63 8.20 6.98
CA VAL A 18 -10.75 9.16 5.87
C VAL A 18 -10.03 8.63 4.62
N GLY A 19 -8.82 8.09 4.78
CA GLY A 19 -8.07 7.44 3.70
C GLY A 19 -8.83 6.25 3.09
N ALA A 20 -9.47 5.42 3.93
CA ALA A 20 -10.30 4.31 3.46
C ALA A 20 -11.51 4.79 2.64
N HIS A 21 -12.13 5.91 3.02
CA HIS A 21 -13.22 6.50 2.24
C HIS A 21 -12.75 7.11 0.92
N VAL A 22 -11.53 7.65 0.83
CA VAL A 22 -10.93 8.06 -0.46
C VAL A 22 -10.78 6.85 -1.38
N VAL A 23 -10.25 5.73 -0.87
CA VAL A 23 -10.16 4.47 -1.64
C VAL A 23 -11.53 3.99 -2.10
N ARG A 24 -12.53 4.03 -1.22
CA ARG A 24 -13.91 3.70 -1.56
C ARG A 24 -14.40 4.52 -2.72
N GLN A 25 -14.26 5.87 -2.66
CA GLN A 25 -14.71 6.76 -3.73
C GLN A 25 -14.03 6.45 -5.07
N LEU A 26 -12.71 6.18 -5.06
CA LEU A 26 -11.97 5.80 -6.26
C LEU A 26 -12.52 4.53 -6.90
N LEU A 27 -12.76 3.50 -6.10
CA LEU A 27 -13.22 2.20 -6.60
C LEU A 27 -14.69 2.23 -7.04
N GLU A 28 -15.56 2.97 -6.32
CA GLU A 28 -16.97 3.11 -6.69
C GLU A 28 -17.14 3.81 -8.06
N GLN A 29 -16.23 4.74 -8.43
CA GLN A 29 -16.21 5.36 -9.76
C GLN A 29 -16.02 4.34 -10.90
N ASP A 30 -15.32 3.22 -10.61
CA ASP A 30 -15.11 2.11 -11.54
C ASP A 30 -16.09 0.95 -11.34
N GLY A 31 -17.20 1.19 -10.63
CA GLY A 31 -18.30 0.24 -10.50
C GLY A 31 -18.07 -0.88 -9.50
N PHE A 32 -17.14 -0.73 -8.54
CA PHE A 32 -17.00 -1.68 -7.45
C PHE A 32 -18.08 -1.51 -6.40
N ALA A 33 -18.51 -2.62 -5.80
CA ALA A 33 -19.22 -2.61 -4.51
C ALA A 33 -18.15 -2.64 -3.40
N VAL A 34 -18.06 -1.58 -2.60
CA VAL A 34 -17.00 -1.42 -1.61
C VAL A 34 -17.54 -1.55 -0.19
N THR A 35 -16.99 -2.50 0.58
CA THR A 35 -17.20 -2.63 2.02
C THR A 35 -16.05 -1.92 2.74
N VAL A 36 -16.37 -1.01 3.65
CA VAL A 36 -15.39 -0.30 4.50
C VAL A 36 -15.68 -0.65 5.95
N THR A 37 -14.67 -1.07 6.70
CA THR A 37 -14.82 -1.43 8.12
C THR A 37 -13.53 -1.19 8.92
N GLY A 38 -13.69 -0.87 10.22
CA GLY A 38 -12.59 -0.84 11.19
C GLY A 38 -12.39 -2.18 11.92
N ASP A 39 -13.17 -3.21 11.60
CA ASP A 39 -13.04 -4.53 12.20
C ASP A 39 -12.00 -5.38 11.46
N TYR A 40 -10.87 -5.64 12.10
CA TYR A 40 -9.78 -6.45 11.52
C TYR A 40 -10.17 -7.92 11.29
N ALA A 41 -11.17 -8.43 12.03
CA ALA A 41 -11.67 -9.80 11.83
C ALA A 41 -12.26 -10.00 10.44
N ALA A 42 -12.68 -8.93 9.75
CA ALA A 42 -13.15 -8.98 8.38
C ALA A 42 -12.10 -9.55 7.41
N LEU A 43 -10.80 -9.41 7.71
CA LEU A 43 -9.71 -9.98 6.91
C LEU A 43 -9.69 -11.52 6.91
N GLY A 44 -10.32 -12.17 7.89
CA GLY A 44 -10.43 -13.64 7.98
C GLY A 44 -11.87 -14.14 8.02
N ALA A 45 -12.85 -13.29 7.72
CA ALA A 45 -14.25 -13.68 7.72
C ALA A 45 -14.57 -14.71 6.66
N GLU A 46 -15.64 -15.47 6.86
CA GLU A 46 -16.19 -16.34 5.82
C GLU A 46 -16.52 -15.51 4.55
N GLY A 47 -16.12 -16.01 3.38
CA GLY A 47 -16.30 -15.31 2.12
C GLY A 47 -15.27 -14.19 1.84
N VAL A 48 -14.23 -14.01 2.66
CA VAL A 48 -13.17 -13.03 2.37
C VAL A 48 -12.50 -13.27 1.01
N GLY A 49 -12.40 -14.52 0.57
CA GLY A 49 -11.91 -14.90 -0.75
C GLY A 49 -12.83 -14.52 -1.93
N ASP A 50 -14.07 -14.08 -1.68
CA ASP A 50 -15.01 -13.66 -2.72
C ASP A 50 -14.80 -12.20 -3.16
N TYR A 51 -13.97 -11.44 -2.44
CA TYR A 51 -13.58 -10.11 -2.89
C TYR A 51 -12.60 -10.16 -4.05
N ASP A 52 -12.70 -9.21 -4.96
CA ASP A 52 -11.76 -9.02 -6.06
C ASP A 52 -10.51 -8.24 -5.62
N LEU A 53 -10.65 -7.43 -4.56
CA LEU A 53 -9.58 -6.62 -3.99
C LEU A 53 -9.76 -6.47 -2.48
N ILE A 54 -8.66 -6.59 -1.75
CA ILE A 54 -8.59 -6.21 -0.31
C ILE A 54 -7.57 -5.08 -0.16
N VAL A 55 -7.93 -4.04 0.61
CA VAL A 55 -7.09 -2.88 0.89
C VAL A 55 -6.97 -2.70 2.41
N PRO A 56 -5.94 -3.27 3.06
CA PRO A 56 -5.67 -3.02 4.46
C PRO A 56 -4.99 -1.66 4.62
N GLN A 57 -5.64 -0.74 5.32
CA GLN A 57 -5.16 0.60 5.62
C GLN A 57 -4.99 0.74 7.15
N ILE A 58 -4.02 -0.01 7.70
CA ILE A 58 -3.86 -0.24 9.13
C ILE A 58 -2.44 0.07 9.55
N THR A 59 -2.29 0.89 10.60
CA THR A 59 -0.99 1.13 11.27
C THR A 59 -0.88 0.24 12.50
N GLY A 60 0.14 -0.61 12.56
CA GLY A 60 0.33 -1.53 13.69
C GLY A 60 -0.75 -2.60 13.74
N GLY A 61 -1.39 -2.75 14.88
CA GLY A 61 -2.43 -3.75 15.12
C GLY A 61 -1.90 -5.18 15.24
N GLU A 62 -2.80 -6.07 15.62
CA GLU A 62 -2.55 -7.51 15.71
C GLU A 62 -3.67 -8.29 15.03
N LEU A 63 -3.33 -9.38 14.39
CA LEU A 63 -4.26 -10.37 13.89
C LEU A 63 -4.04 -11.69 14.63
N ASP A 64 -5.11 -12.31 15.05
CA ASP A 64 -5.02 -13.67 15.56
C ASP A 64 -4.54 -14.63 14.45
N ARG A 65 -4.11 -15.79 14.89
CA ARG A 65 -3.52 -16.78 13.98
C ARG A 65 -4.50 -17.25 12.89
N GLU A 66 -5.75 -17.45 13.24
CA GLU A 66 -6.75 -17.98 12.31
C GLU A 66 -7.11 -16.95 11.25
N THR A 67 -7.38 -15.72 11.65
CA THR A 67 -7.63 -14.58 10.76
C THR A 67 -6.48 -14.38 9.79
N SER A 68 -5.22 -14.41 10.28
CA SER A 68 -4.05 -14.24 9.41
C SER A 68 -3.87 -15.39 8.41
N ILE A 69 -4.19 -16.63 8.79
CA ILE A 69 -4.15 -17.79 7.88
C ILE A 69 -5.19 -17.63 6.79
N ARG A 70 -6.45 -17.31 7.14
CA ARG A 70 -7.53 -17.14 6.16
C ARG A 70 -7.27 -15.99 5.21
N PHE A 71 -6.78 -14.86 5.72
CA PHE A 71 -6.40 -13.71 4.90
C PHE A 71 -5.34 -14.09 3.86
N CYS A 72 -4.21 -14.67 4.30
CA CYS A 72 -3.15 -15.06 3.37
C CYS A 72 -3.63 -16.12 2.37
N ALA A 73 -4.46 -17.07 2.78
CA ALA A 73 -5.02 -18.07 1.88
C ALA A 73 -5.93 -17.47 0.80
N ALA A 74 -6.74 -16.46 1.15
CA ALA A 74 -7.57 -15.74 0.19
C ALA A 74 -6.71 -15.02 -0.87
N ILE A 75 -5.63 -14.33 -0.42
CA ILE A 75 -4.70 -13.68 -1.33
C ILE A 75 -3.97 -14.73 -2.19
N GLU A 76 -3.43 -15.78 -1.61
CA GLU A 76 -2.75 -16.86 -2.34
C GLU A 76 -3.64 -17.49 -3.42
N ALA A 77 -4.95 -17.61 -3.15
CA ALA A 77 -5.94 -18.11 -4.09
C ALA A 77 -6.28 -17.15 -5.23
N GLY A 78 -5.92 -15.84 -5.12
CA GLY A 78 -6.07 -14.89 -6.20
C GLY A 78 -6.86 -13.62 -5.88
N THR A 79 -7.32 -13.41 -4.64
CA THR A 79 -7.89 -12.12 -4.24
C THR A 79 -6.79 -11.05 -4.29
N GLY A 80 -7.00 -9.98 -5.06
CA GLY A 80 -6.03 -8.91 -5.22
C GLY A 80 -5.74 -8.18 -3.91
N LEU A 81 -4.53 -7.65 -3.75
CA LEU A 81 -4.12 -6.91 -2.56
C LEU A 81 -3.50 -5.58 -2.97
N ALA A 82 -3.97 -4.48 -2.38
CA ALA A 82 -3.36 -3.17 -2.60
C ALA A 82 -3.26 -2.42 -1.27
N ALA A 83 -2.20 -1.62 -1.13
CA ALA A 83 -2.06 -0.76 0.03
C ALA A 83 -1.23 0.47 -0.30
N PHE A 84 -1.35 1.49 0.54
CA PHE A 84 -0.55 2.69 0.44
C PHE A 84 -0.04 3.11 1.82
N HIS A 85 1.07 3.81 1.83
CA HIS A 85 1.75 4.37 2.99
C HIS A 85 1.85 3.36 4.15
N HIS A 86 1.10 3.57 5.23
CA HIS A 86 1.12 2.71 6.41
C HIS A 86 0.47 1.33 6.18
N GLY A 87 -0.43 1.21 5.23
CA GLY A 87 -1.03 -0.09 4.90
C GLY A 87 0.03 -1.12 4.49
N LEU A 88 -0.07 -2.34 4.97
CA LEU A 88 0.87 -3.45 4.82
C LEU A 88 2.28 -3.19 5.39
N ALA A 89 2.96 -2.11 5.01
CA ALA A 89 4.33 -1.84 5.44
C ALA A 89 4.49 -1.73 6.95
N THR A 90 3.46 -1.22 7.65
CA THR A 90 3.45 -1.12 9.12
C THR A 90 2.41 -2.05 9.76
N SER A 91 1.54 -2.69 8.98
CA SER A 91 0.46 -3.50 9.50
C SER A 91 0.97 -4.82 10.09
N PHE A 92 0.50 -5.16 11.30
CA PHE A 92 0.71 -6.48 11.93
C PHE A 92 2.17 -6.94 11.92
N GLN A 93 3.11 -6.05 12.23
CA GLN A 93 4.56 -6.32 12.10
C GLN A 93 5.08 -7.46 12.97
N SER A 94 4.37 -7.85 14.04
CA SER A 94 4.65 -9.05 14.83
C SER A 94 4.37 -10.35 14.06
N ASN A 95 3.56 -10.31 12.99
CA ASN A 95 3.12 -11.46 12.23
C ASN A 95 4.01 -11.71 11.00
N ALA A 96 4.91 -12.70 11.10
CA ALA A 96 5.84 -13.05 10.03
C ALA A 96 5.16 -13.44 8.72
N ARG A 97 3.95 -14.05 8.77
CA ARG A 97 3.18 -14.43 7.58
C ARG A 97 2.72 -13.20 6.80
N ILE A 98 2.22 -12.17 7.51
CA ILE A 98 1.78 -10.92 6.89
C ILE A 98 2.97 -10.17 6.31
N ARG A 99 4.12 -10.12 7.00
CA ARG A 99 5.35 -9.49 6.46
C ARG A 99 5.84 -10.17 5.19
N PHE A 100 5.79 -11.49 5.14
CA PHE A 100 6.17 -12.25 3.94
C PHE A 100 5.21 -11.98 2.78
N LEU A 101 3.90 -11.91 3.05
CA LEU A 101 2.88 -11.54 2.06
C LEU A 101 3.07 -10.11 1.55
N ALA A 102 3.37 -9.15 2.44
CA ALA A 102 3.49 -7.72 2.09
C ALA A 102 4.67 -7.43 1.16
N GLY A 103 5.74 -8.22 1.21
CA GLY A 103 6.96 -7.98 0.45
C GLY A 103 7.73 -6.74 0.89
N CYS A 104 7.32 -6.08 1.96
CA CYS A 104 8.02 -4.95 2.56
C CYS A 104 7.76 -4.84 4.06
N THR A 105 8.65 -4.14 4.74
CA THR A 105 8.49 -3.79 6.16
C THR A 105 9.06 -2.40 6.40
N PHE A 106 8.26 -1.52 6.97
CA PHE A 106 8.70 -0.19 7.40
C PHE A 106 9.82 -0.30 8.44
N ALA A 107 10.86 0.50 8.28
CA ALA A 107 11.95 0.62 9.23
C ALA A 107 11.93 1.99 9.93
N THR A 108 11.86 3.09 9.17
CA THR A 108 11.85 4.46 9.69
C THR A 108 11.54 5.46 8.56
N HIS A 109 11.40 6.75 8.92
CA HIS A 109 11.33 7.90 8.00
C HIS A 109 12.28 9.01 8.49
N PRO A 110 13.59 8.94 8.18
CA PRO A 110 14.57 9.91 8.66
C PRO A 110 14.19 11.34 8.27
N GLY A 111 14.07 12.23 9.25
CA GLY A 111 13.67 13.63 9.05
C GLY A 111 12.18 13.88 9.15
N ASP A 112 11.40 12.89 9.55
CA ASP A 112 9.94 12.98 9.69
C ASP A 112 9.29 13.49 8.38
N ILE A 113 8.72 14.68 8.36
CA ILE A 113 8.20 15.28 7.14
C ILE A 113 9.32 16.01 6.39
N SER A 114 9.61 15.55 5.18
CA SER A 114 10.65 16.12 4.32
C SER A 114 10.17 16.24 2.87
N THR A 115 10.79 17.13 2.10
CA THR A 115 10.54 17.20 0.66
C THR A 115 11.52 16.30 -0.08
N TYR A 116 10.99 15.40 -0.86
CA TYR A 116 11.78 14.47 -1.66
C TYR A 116 11.19 14.30 -3.06
N ARG A 117 12.00 13.75 -3.94
CA ARG A 117 11.61 13.48 -5.32
C ARG A 117 11.20 12.03 -5.49
N GLY A 118 10.08 11.82 -6.17
CA GLY A 118 9.66 10.53 -6.72
C GLY A 118 10.11 10.41 -8.18
N ASP A 119 10.86 9.34 -8.50
CA ASP A 119 11.41 9.09 -9.83
C ASP A 119 10.77 7.84 -10.43
N PRO A 120 9.84 7.98 -11.41
CA PRO A 120 9.32 6.86 -12.18
C PRO A 120 10.42 6.11 -12.93
N LYS A 121 10.37 4.76 -12.90
CA LYS A 121 11.38 3.89 -13.54
C LYS A 121 10.82 3.14 -14.77
N VAL A 122 9.54 2.75 -14.71
CA VAL A 122 8.94 1.83 -15.70
C VAL A 122 7.72 2.52 -16.35
N LEU A 123 7.98 3.49 -17.25
CA LEU A 123 6.93 4.33 -17.84
C LEU A 123 5.98 3.58 -18.82
N HIS A 124 6.34 2.39 -19.26
CA HIS A 124 5.45 1.54 -20.06
C HIS A 124 4.50 0.69 -19.21
N ASP A 125 4.71 0.63 -17.89
CA ASP A 125 3.78 -0.02 -16.97
C ASP A 125 2.47 0.78 -16.88
N PRO A 126 1.30 0.14 -16.93
CA PRO A 126 0.00 0.82 -16.90
C PRO A 126 -0.19 1.74 -15.67
N ILE A 127 0.41 1.38 -14.52
CA ILE A 127 0.33 2.18 -13.30
C ILE A 127 1.09 3.50 -13.47
N MET A 128 2.27 3.45 -14.12
CA MET A 128 3.17 4.60 -14.27
C MET A 128 3.05 5.31 -15.62
N ALA A 129 2.18 4.86 -16.52
CA ALA A 129 2.05 5.42 -17.86
C ALA A 129 1.77 6.94 -17.81
N GLY A 130 2.63 7.71 -18.49
CA GLY A 130 2.55 9.18 -18.53
C GLY A 130 2.99 9.89 -17.24
N SER A 131 3.51 9.18 -16.25
CA SER A 131 4.07 9.80 -15.04
C SER A 131 5.38 10.51 -15.36
N ALA A 132 5.59 11.66 -14.74
CA ALA A 132 6.86 12.40 -14.73
C ALA A 132 7.45 12.38 -13.31
N PRO A 133 8.73 12.69 -13.12
CA PRO A 133 9.27 12.93 -11.80
C PRO A 133 8.50 14.04 -11.08
N PHE A 134 8.23 13.86 -9.79
CA PHE A 134 7.43 14.77 -8.99
C PHE A 134 8.07 15.04 -7.63
N GLU A 135 7.81 16.22 -7.07
CA GLU A 135 8.18 16.53 -5.69
C GLU A 135 7.04 16.21 -4.73
N HIS A 136 7.39 15.63 -3.60
CA HIS A 136 6.44 15.27 -2.54
C HIS A 136 6.98 15.68 -1.17
N THR A 137 6.17 16.37 -0.38
CA THR A 137 6.47 16.72 1.00
C THR A 137 5.64 15.82 1.90
N SER A 138 6.31 14.87 2.56
CA SER A 138 5.69 13.82 3.36
C SER A 138 6.75 13.04 4.14
N GLU A 139 6.36 11.94 4.78
CA GLU A 139 7.28 10.96 5.33
C GLU A 139 7.99 10.18 4.21
N GLN A 140 9.31 10.32 4.12
CA GLN A 140 10.14 9.55 3.19
C GLN A 140 10.46 8.18 3.83
N TYR A 141 9.71 7.14 3.49
CA TYR A 141 9.90 5.80 4.08
C TYR A 141 11.22 5.16 3.70
N TYR A 142 11.95 4.69 4.72
CA TYR A 142 13.01 3.70 4.58
C TYR A 142 12.42 2.34 4.96
N MET A 143 12.49 1.37 4.04
CA MET A 143 11.87 0.05 4.19
C MET A 143 12.87 -1.06 3.94
N HIS A 144 12.61 -2.23 4.52
CA HIS A 144 13.17 -3.48 4.03
C HIS A 144 12.21 -4.04 3.00
N VAL A 145 12.70 -4.28 1.79
CA VAL A 145 11.89 -4.67 0.63
C VAL A 145 12.38 -6.01 0.11
N ASP A 146 11.45 -6.91 -0.21
CA ASP A 146 11.73 -8.21 -0.79
C ASP A 146 12.37 -8.04 -2.19
N PRO A 147 13.43 -8.79 -2.51
CA PRO A 147 14.09 -8.69 -3.82
C PRO A 147 13.23 -9.13 -5.01
N SER A 148 12.09 -9.80 -4.77
CA SER A 148 11.17 -10.24 -5.81
C SER A 148 10.18 -9.19 -6.28
N VAL A 149 10.12 -8.00 -5.64
CA VAL A 149 9.21 -6.94 -6.06
C VAL A 149 9.67 -6.29 -7.37
N GLU A 150 8.70 -5.91 -8.20
CA GLU A 150 8.94 -5.09 -9.40
C GLU A 150 8.81 -3.61 -9.03
N VAL A 151 9.94 -2.90 -8.99
CA VAL A 151 10.00 -1.48 -8.60
C VAL A 151 9.57 -0.59 -9.75
N LEU A 152 8.51 0.19 -9.55
CA LEU A 152 7.94 1.09 -10.54
C LEU A 152 8.42 2.54 -10.38
N ALA A 153 8.68 2.98 -9.14
CA ALA A 153 9.26 4.29 -8.84
C ALA A 153 10.13 4.22 -7.59
N THR A 154 11.14 5.10 -7.53
CA THR A 154 12.04 5.21 -6.38
C THR A 154 12.10 6.64 -5.86
N THR A 155 12.58 6.78 -4.62
CA THR A 155 13.10 8.03 -4.07
C THR A 155 14.56 7.84 -3.69
N THR A 156 15.33 8.94 -3.62
CA THR A 156 16.74 8.88 -3.24
C THR A 156 16.96 9.70 -1.97
N PHE A 157 17.55 9.08 -0.96
CA PHE A 157 17.87 9.77 0.29
C PHE A 157 19.03 10.75 0.09
N SER A 158 18.82 12.02 0.47
CA SER A 158 19.85 13.09 0.40
C SER A 158 21.02 12.86 1.37
N GLY A 159 20.75 12.12 2.45
CA GLY A 159 21.67 11.95 3.57
C GLY A 159 21.64 13.11 4.58
N GLU A 160 20.71 14.06 4.45
CA GLU A 160 20.56 15.19 5.36
C GLU A 160 20.29 14.74 6.80
N HIS A 161 19.31 13.85 6.97
CA HIS A 161 18.90 13.34 8.28
C HIS A 161 19.56 12.00 8.66
N ALA A 162 20.27 11.36 7.70
CA ALA A 162 21.00 10.11 7.91
C ALA A 162 22.15 10.03 6.90
N ALA A 163 23.30 10.63 7.24
CA ALA A 163 24.45 10.77 6.32
C ALA A 163 24.94 9.42 5.76
N TRP A 164 24.83 8.34 6.54
CA TRP A 164 25.19 6.98 6.14
C TRP A 164 24.20 6.32 5.18
N LYS A 165 23.07 6.99 4.88
CA LYS A 165 22.06 6.59 3.87
C LYS A 165 22.09 7.47 2.61
N ARG A 166 23.05 8.37 2.49
CA ARG A 166 23.21 9.22 1.31
C ARG A 166 23.26 8.38 0.02
N ASN A 167 22.47 8.81 -0.98
CA ASN A 167 22.35 8.15 -2.29
C ASN A 167 21.69 6.76 -2.29
N VAL A 168 21.16 6.30 -1.15
CA VAL A 168 20.35 5.09 -1.15
C VAL A 168 19.05 5.35 -1.92
N GLN A 169 18.79 4.53 -2.95
CA GLN A 169 17.52 4.51 -3.65
C GLN A 169 16.57 3.55 -2.95
N MET A 170 15.36 4.04 -2.65
CA MET A 170 14.33 3.27 -1.97
C MET A 170 13.10 3.16 -2.88
N PRO A 171 12.51 1.97 -3.07
CA PRO A 171 11.23 1.81 -3.73
C PRO A 171 10.16 2.65 -3.05
N VAL A 172 9.40 3.43 -3.83
CA VAL A 172 8.27 4.22 -3.36
C VAL A 172 6.96 3.75 -3.99
N VAL A 173 7.04 3.11 -5.15
CA VAL A 173 5.93 2.41 -5.81
C VAL A 173 6.47 1.07 -6.31
N PHE A 174 5.79 0.00 -5.98
CA PHE A 174 6.13 -1.33 -6.50
C PHE A 174 4.90 -2.24 -6.62
N LYS A 175 5.06 -3.30 -7.36
CA LYS A 175 4.09 -4.39 -7.47
C LYS A 175 4.79 -5.74 -7.28
N SER A 176 4.02 -6.74 -6.91
CA SER A 176 4.50 -8.12 -6.77
C SER A 176 3.36 -9.11 -6.99
N THR A 177 3.64 -10.37 -6.73
CA THR A 177 2.64 -11.44 -6.74
C THR A 177 2.77 -12.28 -5.48
N TYR A 178 1.63 -12.83 -5.02
CA TYR A 178 1.60 -13.81 -3.95
C TYR A 178 0.62 -14.92 -4.34
N GLY A 179 1.15 -16.11 -4.62
CA GLY A 179 0.34 -17.17 -5.23
C GLY A 179 -0.23 -16.72 -6.57
N LYS A 180 -1.56 -16.64 -6.67
CA LYS A 180 -2.27 -16.18 -7.87
C LYS A 180 -2.64 -14.69 -7.84
N ALA A 181 -2.43 -14.02 -6.71
CA ALA A 181 -2.81 -12.63 -6.56
C ALA A 181 -1.77 -11.66 -7.11
N ARG A 182 -2.25 -10.50 -7.53
CA ARG A 182 -1.46 -9.30 -7.82
C ARG A 182 -1.44 -8.42 -6.59
N LEU A 183 -0.26 -7.91 -6.25
CA LEU A 183 -0.05 -7.00 -5.12
C LEU A 183 0.47 -5.65 -5.63
N PHE A 184 -0.13 -4.58 -5.14
CA PHE A 184 0.31 -3.22 -5.37
C PHE A 184 0.61 -2.51 -4.05
N TYR A 185 1.71 -1.79 -4.00
CA TYR A 185 2.05 -0.94 -2.87
C TYR A 185 2.66 0.39 -3.31
N THR A 186 2.29 1.46 -2.61
CA THR A 186 2.98 2.75 -2.68
C THR A 186 3.21 3.31 -1.29
N ALA A 187 4.42 3.87 -1.04
CA ALA A 187 4.75 4.57 0.20
C ALA A 187 4.23 6.01 0.26
N LEU A 188 3.52 6.47 -0.76
CA LEU A 188 2.91 7.80 -0.84
C LEU A 188 1.57 7.84 -0.09
N GLY A 189 1.15 9.03 0.38
CA GLY A 189 -0.17 9.24 0.97
C GLY A 189 -0.22 9.10 2.49
N HIS A 190 0.71 9.74 3.21
CA HIS A 190 0.73 9.81 4.67
C HIS A 190 -0.59 10.37 5.22
N LYS A 191 -1.07 11.47 4.63
CA LYS A 191 -2.35 12.07 4.96
C LYS A 191 -3.32 11.93 3.80
N PRO A 192 -4.63 11.77 4.06
CA PRO A 192 -5.64 11.71 3.01
C PRO A 192 -5.59 12.91 2.05
N ALA A 193 -5.28 14.11 2.55
CA ALA A 193 -5.10 15.31 1.72
C ALA A 193 -3.98 15.18 0.67
N GLU A 194 -2.98 14.34 0.89
CA GLU A 194 -1.92 14.09 -0.09
C GLU A 194 -2.44 13.30 -1.30
N LEU A 195 -3.52 12.53 -1.11
CA LEU A 195 -4.18 11.78 -2.17
C LEU A 195 -4.94 12.68 -3.16
N ASP A 196 -5.07 13.98 -2.86
CA ASP A 196 -5.63 14.97 -3.78
C ASP A 196 -4.61 15.46 -4.82
N LYS A 197 -3.31 15.20 -4.60
CA LYS A 197 -2.28 15.49 -5.61
C LYS A 197 -2.48 14.58 -6.83
N PRO A 198 -2.60 15.14 -8.05
CA PRO A 198 -2.95 14.38 -9.25
C PRO A 198 -2.04 13.17 -9.51
N GLU A 199 -0.73 13.33 -9.28
CA GLU A 199 0.28 12.28 -9.49
C GLU A 199 0.05 11.12 -8.52
N ILE A 200 -0.14 11.41 -7.22
CA ILE A 200 -0.32 10.41 -6.18
C ILE A 200 -1.66 9.70 -6.36
N ARG A 201 -2.73 10.48 -6.59
CA ARG A 201 -4.07 9.95 -6.84
C ARG A 201 -4.10 9.01 -8.04
N THR A 202 -3.43 9.40 -9.13
CA THR A 202 -3.37 8.60 -10.36
C THR A 202 -2.63 7.28 -10.13
N ILE A 203 -1.47 7.31 -9.47
CA ILE A 203 -0.69 6.12 -9.15
C ILE A 203 -1.50 5.18 -8.25
N LEU A 204 -2.09 5.70 -7.18
CA LEU A 204 -2.92 4.91 -6.27
C LEU A 204 -4.10 4.28 -7.01
N HIS A 205 -4.89 5.06 -7.72
CA HIS A 205 -6.07 4.59 -8.45
C HIS A 205 -5.74 3.48 -9.44
N ARG A 206 -4.72 3.69 -10.29
CA ARG A 206 -4.28 2.68 -11.25
C ARG A 206 -3.73 1.42 -10.57
N GLY A 207 -3.04 1.57 -9.45
CA GLY A 207 -2.54 0.46 -8.65
C GLY A 207 -3.66 -0.39 -8.06
N LEU A 208 -4.71 0.25 -7.53
CA LEU A 208 -5.92 -0.42 -7.02
C LEU A 208 -6.59 -1.26 -8.13
N LEU A 209 -6.79 -0.66 -9.31
CA LEU A 209 -7.41 -1.34 -10.45
C LEU A 209 -6.55 -2.47 -11.01
N TRP A 210 -5.22 -2.27 -11.06
CA TRP A 210 -4.29 -3.30 -11.52
C TRP A 210 -4.25 -4.49 -10.57
N ALA A 211 -4.31 -4.28 -9.26
CA ALA A 211 -4.27 -5.34 -8.27
C ALA A 211 -5.57 -6.17 -8.25
N ALA A 212 -6.72 -5.56 -8.52
CA ALA A 212 -8.01 -6.26 -8.53
C ALA A 212 -8.04 -7.38 -9.58
N ARG A 213 -8.54 -8.57 -9.19
CA ARG A 213 -8.73 -9.71 -10.10
C ARG A 213 -9.87 -9.49 -11.08
#